data_578708b7e4723a47861ac3d4c268402d
#
_entry.id   578708b7e4723a47861ac3d4c268402d
#
_cell.length_a   1.000
_cell.length_b   1.000
_cell.length_c   1.000
_cell.angle_alpha   90.00
_cell.angle_beta   90.00
_cell.angle_gamma   90.00
#
_symmetry.space_group_name_H-M   'P 1'
#
loop_
_entity.id
_entity.type
_entity.pdbx_description
1 polymer ?
#
loop_
_entity_poly.entity_id
_entity_poly.type
_entity_poly.pdbx_seq_one_letter_code
_entity_poly.pdbx_strand_id
1 'polypeptide(L)'
;MEAPAGVGFSYAVDNNITTDDDFTALNNYHALLNFLKIYPEYTHRDLFLTGESYAGVYLPTLALHIIKSSQFNLKLAVHLILVDSDEHSTEYLNKFALRAFGIL
;
A
#
# COMPACT_ATOMS: atom_id res chain seq x y z
N MET A 1 2.51 -6.80 -6.36
CA MET A 1 3.76 -6.91 -5.58
C MET A 1 3.58 -8.02 -4.56
N GLU A 2 4.63 -8.76 -4.29
CA GLU A 2 4.67 -9.72 -3.18
C GLU A 2 5.37 -9.04 -2.00
N ALA A 3 4.67 -8.86 -0.90
CA ALA A 3 5.16 -8.12 0.27
C ALA A 3 4.60 -8.74 1.56
N PRO A 4 5.37 -8.67 2.66
CA PRO A 4 6.73 -8.14 2.81
C PRO A 4 7.83 -9.05 2.26
N ALA A 5 9.11 -8.70 2.51
CA ALA A 5 10.24 -9.59 2.22
C ALA A 5 10.06 -10.94 2.92
N GLY A 6 10.37 -12.05 2.24
CA GLY A 6 10.12 -13.42 2.68
C GLY A 6 8.80 -14.01 2.17
N VAL A 7 7.97 -13.22 1.48
CA VAL A 7 6.73 -13.68 0.84
C VAL A 7 6.96 -13.91 -0.65
N GLY A 8 6.50 -15.05 -1.16
CA GLY A 8 6.65 -15.43 -2.57
C GLY A 8 8.11 -15.42 -3.01
N PHE A 9 8.42 -14.65 -4.05
CA PHE A 9 9.78 -14.48 -4.56
C PHE A 9 10.50 -13.25 -3.99
N SER A 10 9.85 -12.48 -3.11
CA SER A 10 10.47 -11.32 -2.46
C SER A 10 11.44 -11.74 -1.37
N TYR A 11 12.64 -11.15 -1.36
CA TYR A 11 13.67 -11.46 -0.38
C TYR A 11 14.39 -10.19 0.11
N ALA A 12 15.01 -10.28 1.28
CA ALA A 12 15.93 -9.27 1.78
C ALA A 12 17.36 -9.71 1.52
N VAL A 13 18.21 -8.80 1.03
CA VAL A 13 19.62 -9.10 0.68
C VAL A 13 20.43 -9.54 1.92
N ASP A 14 20.10 -8.98 3.08
CA ASP A 14 20.70 -9.30 4.38
C ASP A 14 19.99 -10.44 5.12
N ASN A 15 19.01 -11.11 4.48
CA ASN A 15 18.13 -12.10 5.06
C ASN A 15 17.30 -11.62 6.27
N ASN A 16 17.22 -10.32 6.53
CA ASN A 16 16.37 -9.76 7.56
C ASN A 16 14.93 -9.63 7.05
N ILE A 17 14.07 -10.51 7.52
CA ILE A 17 12.63 -10.52 7.17
C ILE A 17 11.75 -9.95 8.30
N THR A 18 12.37 -9.34 9.32
CA THR A 18 11.63 -8.67 10.39
C THR A 18 10.90 -7.45 9.81
N THR A 19 9.60 -7.38 10.04
CA THR A 19 8.77 -6.32 9.49
C THR A 19 7.57 -6.03 10.39
N ASP A 20 6.97 -4.89 10.17
CA ASP A 20 5.67 -4.49 10.69
C ASP A 20 4.86 -3.81 9.56
N ASP A 21 3.64 -3.39 9.86
CA ASP A 21 2.75 -2.82 8.85
C ASP A 21 3.26 -1.48 8.29
N ASP A 22 3.82 -0.62 9.14
CA ASP A 22 4.34 0.68 8.73
C ASP A 22 5.60 0.51 7.86
N PHE A 23 6.50 -0.40 8.25
CA PHE A 23 7.69 -0.70 7.48
C PHE A 23 7.34 -1.36 6.14
N THR A 24 6.37 -2.26 6.13
CA THR A 24 5.85 -2.87 4.90
C THR A 24 5.25 -1.82 3.97
N ALA A 25 4.46 -0.89 4.49
CA ALA A 25 3.87 0.20 3.70
C ALA A 25 4.95 1.10 3.08
N LEU A 26 5.97 1.45 3.86
CA LEU A 26 7.10 2.26 3.40
C LEU A 26 7.89 1.55 2.31
N ASN A 27 8.19 0.26 2.46
CA ASN A 27 8.89 -0.53 1.46
C ASN A 27 8.07 -0.67 0.17
N ASN A 28 6.78 -0.91 0.26
CA ASN A 28 5.88 -0.95 -0.89
C ASN A 28 5.85 0.40 -1.63
N TYR A 29 5.84 1.51 -0.90
CA TYR A 29 5.94 2.84 -1.47
C TYR A 29 7.27 3.05 -2.22
N HIS A 30 8.40 2.67 -1.62
CA HIS A 30 9.71 2.74 -2.29
C HIS A 30 9.80 1.84 -3.51
N ALA A 31 9.18 0.66 -3.47
CA ALA A 31 9.10 -0.23 -4.63
C ALA A 31 8.35 0.43 -5.81
N LEU A 32 7.23 1.12 -5.53
CA LEU A 32 6.51 1.89 -6.55
C LEU A 32 7.34 3.04 -7.12
N LEU A 33 8.06 3.78 -6.26
CA LEU A 33 8.97 4.84 -6.73
C LEU A 33 10.07 4.28 -7.63
N ASN A 34 10.66 3.15 -7.26
CA ASN A 34 11.67 2.51 -8.08
C ASN A 34 11.10 1.95 -9.39
N PHE A 35 9.88 1.43 -9.37
CA PHE A 35 9.17 1.05 -10.60
C PHE A 35 9.07 2.23 -11.57
N LEU A 36 8.65 3.41 -11.12
CA LEU A 36 8.56 4.59 -11.99
C LEU A 36 9.92 5.10 -12.48
N LYS A 37 11.01 4.85 -11.74
CA LYS A 37 12.36 5.17 -12.23
C LYS A 37 12.80 4.25 -13.37
N ILE A 38 12.40 2.98 -13.31
CA ILE A 38 12.73 1.97 -14.34
C ILE A 38 11.80 2.10 -15.55
N TYR A 39 10.53 2.46 -15.29
CA TYR A 39 9.47 2.54 -16.29
C TYR A 39 8.81 3.93 -16.27
N PRO A 40 9.51 5.00 -16.69
CA PRO A 40 9.02 6.38 -16.59
C PRO A 40 7.77 6.66 -17.40
N GLU A 41 7.46 5.84 -18.40
CA GLU A 41 6.23 5.96 -19.22
C GLU A 41 4.95 5.72 -18.41
N TYR A 42 5.04 5.19 -17.20
CA TYR A 42 3.90 4.99 -16.30
C TYR A 42 3.67 6.16 -15.33
N THR A 43 4.55 7.15 -15.28
CA THR A 43 4.49 8.25 -14.29
C THR A 43 3.17 9.01 -14.29
N HIS A 44 2.52 9.15 -15.46
CA HIS A 44 1.26 9.88 -15.60
C HIS A 44 0.03 8.96 -15.73
N ARG A 45 0.22 7.67 -15.54
CA ARG A 45 -0.89 6.71 -15.59
C ARG A 45 -1.67 6.72 -14.29
N ASP A 46 -2.96 6.40 -14.39
CA ASP A 46 -3.79 6.17 -13.22
C ASP A 46 -3.27 4.96 -12.45
N LEU A 47 -3.13 5.10 -11.13
CA LEU A 47 -2.70 4.04 -10.23
C LEU A 47 -3.91 3.52 -9.46
N PHE A 48 -4.13 2.21 -9.53
CA PHE A 48 -5.16 1.51 -8.77
C PHE A 48 -4.49 0.54 -7.78
N LEU A 49 -4.93 0.59 -6.53
CA LEU A 49 -4.50 -0.33 -5.48
C LEU A 49 -5.61 -1.36 -5.24
N THR A 50 -5.28 -2.63 -5.40
CA THR A 50 -6.21 -3.74 -5.17
C THR A 50 -5.53 -4.83 -4.36
N GLY A 51 -6.29 -5.59 -3.59
CA GLY A 51 -5.77 -6.71 -2.82
C GLY A 51 -6.85 -7.45 -2.07
N GLU A 52 -6.45 -8.53 -1.42
CA GLU A 52 -7.32 -9.46 -0.71
C GLU A 52 -6.79 -9.69 0.71
N SER A 53 -7.68 -10.01 1.66
CA SER A 53 -7.37 -10.39 3.03
C SER A 53 -6.55 -9.30 3.75
N TYR A 54 -5.35 -9.61 4.23
CA TYR A 54 -4.48 -8.66 4.95
C TYR A 54 -4.07 -7.44 4.12
N ALA A 55 -4.28 -7.46 2.81
CA ALA A 55 -4.16 -6.26 1.99
C ALA A 55 -5.12 -5.15 2.41
N GLY A 56 -6.16 -5.46 3.18
CA GLY A 56 -7.02 -4.48 3.86
C GLY A 56 -6.27 -3.56 4.81
N VAL A 57 -5.12 -3.98 5.35
CA VAL A 57 -4.17 -3.16 6.12
C VAL A 57 -3.13 -2.53 5.21
N TYR A 58 -2.52 -3.31 4.32
CA TYR A 58 -1.43 -2.84 3.47
C TYR A 58 -1.84 -1.74 2.48
N LEU A 59 -3.05 -1.82 1.90
CA LEU A 59 -3.46 -0.85 0.90
C LEU A 59 -3.75 0.54 1.48
N PRO A 60 -4.50 0.69 2.59
CA PRO A 60 -4.71 2.00 3.21
C PRO A 60 -3.42 2.64 3.70
N THR A 61 -2.52 1.88 4.32
CA THR A 61 -1.24 2.39 4.81
C THR A 61 -0.33 2.83 3.66
N LEU A 62 -0.24 2.05 2.59
CA LEU A 62 0.46 2.43 1.35
C LEU A 62 -0.15 3.68 0.70
N ALA A 63 -1.49 3.74 0.61
CA ALA A 63 -2.19 4.87 0.00
C ALA A 63 -1.91 6.18 0.75
N LEU A 64 -1.77 6.16 2.07
CA LEU A 64 -1.38 7.35 2.85
C LEU A 64 0.01 7.87 2.45
N HIS A 65 0.99 7.01 2.20
CA HIS A 65 2.31 7.41 1.70
C HIS A 65 2.21 8.04 0.31
N ILE A 66 1.42 7.43 -0.58
CA ILE A 66 1.21 7.90 -1.95
C ILE A 66 0.57 9.28 -1.97
N ILE A 67 -0.50 9.48 -1.19
CA ILE A 67 -1.23 10.77 -1.11
C ILE A 67 -0.32 11.88 -0.58
N LYS A 68 0.47 11.60 0.46
CA LYS A 68 1.40 12.57 1.04
C LYS A 68 2.49 13.02 0.07
N SER A 69 2.91 12.15 -0.84
CA SER A 69 4.02 12.41 -1.77
C SER A 69 3.59 13.16 -3.03
N SER A 70 2.32 13.10 -3.42
CA SER A 70 1.77 13.68 -4.67
C SER A 70 2.49 13.25 -5.97
N GLN A 71 3.22 12.14 -5.93
CA GLN A 71 3.99 11.66 -7.10
C GLN A 71 3.20 10.70 -8.00
N PHE A 72 2.04 10.28 -7.56
CA PHE A 72 1.21 9.31 -8.28
C PHE A 72 -0.19 9.87 -8.53
N ASN A 73 -0.76 9.54 -9.67
CA ASN A 73 -2.17 9.79 -9.96
C ASN A 73 -3.02 8.65 -9.39
N LEU A 74 -3.17 8.64 -8.06
CA LEU A 74 -3.91 7.61 -7.36
C LEU A 74 -5.41 7.74 -7.64
N LYS A 75 -5.97 6.73 -8.30
CA LYS A 75 -7.42 6.50 -8.42
C LYS A 75 -7.74 5.30 -7.54
N LEU A 76 -8.37 5.57 -6.43
CA LEU A 76 -8.62 4.53 -5.45
C LEU A 76 -9.78 3.63 -5.88
N ALA A 77 -9.46 2.37 -6.17
CA ALA A 77 -10.44 1.29 -6.13
C ALA A 77 -10.01 0.31 -5.04
N VAL A 78 -10.53 0.48 -3.84
CA VAL A 78 -10.31 -0.49 -2.77
C VAL A 78 -11.38 -1.57 -2.90
N HIS A 79 -11.01 -2.73 -3.38
CA HIS A 79 -11.84 -3.91 -3.23
C HIS A 79 -11.44 -4.59 -1.93
N LEU A 80 -12.10 -4.21 -0.85
CA LEU A 80 -11.92 -4.78 0.48
C LEU A 80 -12.82 -6.00 0.62
N ILE A 81 -12.23 -7.19 0.54
CA ILE A 81 -12.83 -8.37 1.14
C ILE A 81 -12.25 -8.44 2.55
N LEU A 82 -12.95 -7.85 3.50
CA LEU A 82 -12.63 -8.00 4.93
C LEU A 82 -12.94 -9.43 5.33
N VAL A 83 -11.92 -10.20 5.61
CA VAL A 83 -12.02 -11.41 6.40
C VAL A 83 -11.41 -11.08 7.76
N ASP A 84 -12.29 -10.97 8.72
CA ASP A 84 -12.06 -10.82 10.15
C ASP A 84 -11.56 -9.46 10.66
N SER A 85 -12.30 -8.95 11.63
CA SER A 85 -12.24 -7.60 12.14
C SER A 85 -11.32 -7.53 13.35
N ASP A 86 -10.05 -7.26 13.13
CA ASP A 86 -9.21 -6.68 14.15
C ASP A 86 -9.57 -5.19 14.34
N GLU A 87 -9.69 -4.74 15.58
CA GLU A 87 -10.07 -3.38 15.94
C GLU A 87 -9.13 -2.32 15.29
N HIS A 88 -7.87 -2.69 15.10
CA HIS A 88 -6.85 -1.90 14.40
C HIS A 88 -7.15 -1.69 12.91
N SER A 89 -7.58 -2.73 12.23
CA SER A 89 -7.91 -2.65 10.79
C SER A 89 -9.08 -1.71 10.54
N THR A 90 -10.04 -1.69 11.44
CA THR A 90 -11.23 -0.81 11.36
C THR A 90 -10.85 0.66 11.57
N GLU A 91 -9.89 0.97 12.44
CA GLU A 91 -9.43 2.35 12.67
C GLU A 91 -8.70 2.91 11.45
N TYR A 92 -7.80 2.14 10.82
CA TYR A 92 -7.12 2.53 9.59
C TYR A 92 -8.11 2.73 8.44
N LEU A 93 -9.06 1.82 8.28
CA LEU A 93 -10.09 1.91 7.25
C LEU A 93 -10.98 3.14 7.42
N ASN A 94 -11.40 3.44 8.64
CA ASN A 94 -12.22 4.63 8.92
C ASN A 94 -11.44 5.92 8.63
N LYS A 95 -10.18 6.03 9.09
CA LYS A 95 -9.33 7.20 8.81
C LYS A 95 -9.07 7.36 7.32
N PHE A 96 -8.90 6.26 6.61
CA PHE A 96 -8.66 6.28 5.17
C PHE A 96 -9.92 6.64 4.38
N ALA A 97 -11.05 6.00 4.66
CA ALA A 97 -12.32 6.30 4.00
C ALA A 97 -12.72 7.76 4.21
N LEU A 98 -12.61 8.27 5.43
CA LEU A 98 -12.95 9.65 5.75
C LEU A 98 -12.07 10.67 4.99
N ARG A 99 -10.79 10.39 4.78
CA ARG A 99 -9.89 11.25 4.00
C ARG A 99 -10.04 11.09 2.49
N ALA A 100 -10.22 9.87 2.00
CA ALA A 100 -10.40 9.60 0.57
C ALA A 100 -11.69 10.20 0.02
N PHE A 101 -12.73 10.29 0.87
CA PHE A 101 -14.01 10.90 0.50
C PHE A 101 -14.14 12.38 0.91
N GLY A 102 -13.07 12.99 1.43
CA GLY A 102 -13.09 14.43 1.78
C GLY A 102 -14.00 14.76 2.98
N ILE A 103 -14.19 13.80 3.90
CA ILE A 103 -15.03 13.97 5.09
C ILE A 103 -14.20 14.46 6.31
N LEU A 104 -12.88 14.43 6.22
CA LEU A 104 -11.92 14.99 7.19
C LEU A 104 -10.86 15.84 6.49
#